data_d189a133efbe238ece8d43ba0e6e8679
#
_entry.id   d189a133efbe238ece8d43ba0e6e8679
#
_cell.length_a   1.000
_cell.length_b   1.000
_cell.length_c   1.000
_cell.angle_alpha   90.00
_cell.angle_beta   90.00
_cell.angle_gamma   90.00
#
_symmetry.space_group_name_H-M   'P 1'
#
loop_
_entity.id
_entity.type
_entity.pdbx_description
1 polymer ?
#
loop_
_entity_poly.entity_id
_entity_poly.type
_entity_poly.pdbx_seq_one_letter_code
_entity_poly.pdbx_strand_id
1 'polypeptide(L)'
;MKVSDGSLDVRSRFEVQSGRAPARAEQRALKFQSQRGDMKTLLRTAAIIAILAAATVVAQFNSGQMKSDPNLPFAMTQVATFQLPWRIAFLPDGRMLVTEKVGPVWLVTQQGMKMPVDNVPAVLYQGQGGMLGVFVSPRYATDRSVYLTYSEPGDPGTSGLALARARLTIGDSRASLDGLQVIWHDMPKGRGGQFGAQVAFSPDGQYLFLAVGDRQRMTPAQDPNTAVGKILRLTLDGKPAPGNPNAGKTGAPSIPLINPPRDTELAKTAEAISTYTFPGPNLAPSETWSSGHRTPYGLAFGPDGRLWEVEHGPRGGDELNLIEPGKNYGWPLVSYATNYNGTPIPSPDTRPDLTKPVIYWNPVIAPGSLTFYNGAMFPQWKGSALIGGMGTQSLNRITFDGKGGATVAERWGVGKRVRDVEVAPDGAIWIAEDANPGGLYRVTPK
;
A
#
# COMPACT_ATOMS: atom_id res chain seq x y z
N MET A 1 -51.55 37.15 -43.61
CA MET A 1 -52.01 38.55 -43.73
C MET A 1 -50.75 39.40 -43.87
N LYS A 2 -50.57 39.94 -45.09
CA LYS A 2 -49.89 41.15 -45.56
C LYS A 2 -48.52 41.52 -44.92
N VAL A 3 -47.37 41.39 -45.66
CA VAL A 3 -46.87 42.14 -46.85
C VAL A 3 -46.68 43.65 -46.61
N SER A 4 -45.36 44.06 -46.73
CA SER A 4 -44.84 45.13 -47.63
C SER A 4 -43.39 45.41 -47.19
N ASP A 5 -42.35 45.16 -47.93
CA ASP A 5 -41.85 45.67 -49.20
C ASP A 5 -41.58 47.18 -49.19
N GLY A 6 -40.42 47.61 -49.60
CA GLY A 6 -39.98 48.98 -49.71
C GLY A 6 -38.52 49.17 -50.07
N SER A 7 -38.14 48.84 -51.30
CA SER A 7 -36.88 49.28 -51.97
C SER A 7 -36.90 50.74 -52.25
N LEU A 8 -35.73 51.42 -52.30
CA LEU A 8 -35.45 52.47 -53.26
C LEU A 8 -33.96 52.80 -53.38
N ASP A 9 -33.51 52.67 -54.56
CA ASP A 9 -32.26 52.99 -55.24
C ASP A 9 -32.11 54.51 -55.40
N VAL A 10 -30.88 55.05 -55.39
CA VAL A 10 -30.48 56.20 -56.29
C VAL A 10 -28.96 56.29 -56.31
N ARG A 11 -28.46 56.30 -57.54
CA ARG A 11 -27.07 56.55 -58.03
C ARG A 11 -26.64 58.03 -57.83
N SER A 12 -25.35 58.30 -57.74
CA SER A 12 -24.47 59.10 -58.65
C SER A 12 -23.32 59.75 -57.85
N ARG A 13 -22.17 59.76 -58.26
CA ARG A 13 -21.31 60.29 -59.29
C ARG A 13 -19.80 60.24 -58.86
N PHE A 14 -18.99 60.03 -59.83
CA PHE A 14 -17.54 60.13 -59.88
C PHE A 14 -16.94 61.45 -59.33
N GLU A 15 -15.77 61.33 -58.66
CA GLU A 15 -14.62 62.17 -58.99
C GLU A 15 -13.29 61.47 -58.66
N VAL A 16 -12.39 61.53 -59.60
CA VAL A 16 -11.03 61.00 -59.58
C VAL A 16 -10.09 62.08 -59.03
N GLN A 17 -9.33 61.78 -58.00
CA GLN A 17 -8.03 62.47 -57.81
C GLN A 17 -6.94 61.53 -57.38
N SER A 18 -5.91 61.50 -58.19
CA SER A 18 -4.64 60.81 -58.04
C SER A 18 -3.80 61.39 -56.89
N GLY A 19 -3.14 60.58 -56.14
CA GLY A 19 -2.08 61.07 -55.23
C GLY A 19 -1.57 60.07 -54.21
N ARG A 20 -0.48 59.36 -54.62
CA ARG A 20 0.58 58.75 -53.76
C ARG A 20 0.21 57.94 -52.51
N ALA A 21 0.19 56.63 -52.61
CA ALA A 21 0.77 55.76 -51.60
C ALA A 21 2.32 55.76 -51.82
N PRO A 22 3.13 55.33 -50.91
CA PRO A 22 2.97 54.35 -49.84
C PRO A 22 3.92 54.57 -48.65
N ALA A 23 3.62 54.04 -47.55
CA ALA A 23 4.60 53.66 -46.49
C ALA A 23 4.03 52.68 -45.45
N ARG A 24 2.69 52.38 -45.52
CA ARG A 24 2.08 51.49 -44.51
C ARG A 24 2.00 50.01 -44.90
N ALA A 25 2.21 49.67 -46.18
CA ALA A 25 2.10 48.27 -46.63
C ALA A 25 3.37 47.46 -46.30
N GLU A 26 4.57 48.04 -46.41
CA GLU A 26 5.84 47.36 -46.07
C GLU A 26 6.00 47.14 -44.56
N GLN A 27 5.60 48.08 -43.72
CA GLN A 27 5.64 47.88 -42.25
C GLN A 27 4.63 46.82 -41.77
N ARG A 28 3.50 46.58 -42.46
CA ARG A 28 2.60 45.48 -42.13
C ARG A 28 3.13 44.11 -42.57
N ALA A 29 3.81 44.05 -43.70
CA ALA A 29 4.44 42.80 -44.20
C ALA A 29 5.59 42.33 -43.28
N LEU A 30 6.43 43.24 -42.80
CA LEU A 30 7.51 42.94 -41.85
C LEU A 30 6.98 42.52 -40.45
N LYS A 31 5.89 43.13 -39.97
CA LYS A 31 5.25 42.67 -38.73
C LYS A 31 4.59 41.28 -38.84
N PHE A 32 4.03 40.94 -40.00
CA PHE A 32 3.46 39.61 -40.24
C PHE A 32 4.52 38.51 -40.39
N GLN A 33 5.71 38.84 -40.96
CA GLN A 33 6.82 37.91 -41.03
C GLN A 33 7.49 37.67 -39.66
N SER A 34 7.62 38.72 -38.83
CA SER A 34 8.13 38.61 -37.46
C SER A 34 7.18 37.73 -36.56
N GLN A 35 5.87 37.98 -36.65
CA GLN A 35 4.91 37.14 -35.87
C GLN A 35 4.86 35.66 -36.33
N ARG A 36 5.13 35.38 -37.64
CA ARG A 36 5.22 33.99 -38.11
C ARG A 36 6.52 33.30 -37.69
N GLY A 37 7.61 34.04 -37.53
CA GLY A 37 8.87 33.53 -36.96
C GLY A 37 8.69 33.12 -35.48
N ASP A 38 8.13 34.02 -34.70
CA ASP A 38 7.90 33.80 -33.25
C ASP A 38 6.92 32.67 -32.99
N MET A 39 5.85 32.57 -33.80
CA MET A 39 4.88 31.49 -33.66
C MET A 39 5.42 30.10 -34.04
N LYS A 40 6.33 30.03 -35.03
CA LYS A 40 7.02 28.77 -35.36
C LYS A 40 8.06 28.39 -34.32
N THR A 41 8.70 29.35 -33.68
CA THR A 41 9.65 29.12 -32.57
C THR A 41 8.88 28.73 -31.31
N LEU A 42 7.78 29.38 -30.97
CA LEU A 42 6.87 28.98 -29.86
C LEU A 42 6.26 27.59 -30.05
N LEU A 43 5.84 27.24 -31.27
CA LEU A 43 5.32 25.90 -31.58
C LEU A 43 6.40 24.81 -31.51
N ARG A 44 7.65 25.13 -31.92
CA ARG A 44 8.78 24.20 -31.76
C ARG A 44 9.19 24.04 -30.30
N THR A 45 9.19 25.10 -29.51
CA THR A 45 9.49 25.06 -28.07
C THR A 45 8.38 24.33 -27.30
N ALA A 46 7.11 24.54 -27.64
CA ALA A 46 5.98 23.80 -27.06
C ALA A 46 6.00 22.32 -27.46
N ALA A 47 6.41 21.97 -28.69
CA ALA A 47 6.58 20.58 -29.13
C ALA A 47 7.77 19.90 -28.43
N ILE A 48 8.86 20.60 -28.16
CA ILE A 48 10.02 20.09 -27.43
C ILE A 48 9.67 19.92 -25.94
N ILE A 49 8.90 20.83 -25.34
CA ILE A 49 8.42 20.71 -23.96
C ILE A 49 7.38 19.58 -23.83
N ALA A 50 6.55 19.36 -24.84
CA ALA A 50 5.60 18.23 -24.87
C ALA A 50 6.29 16.86 -25.06
N ILE A 51 7.49 16.82 -25.72
CA ILE A 51 8.28 15.60 -25.85
C ILE A 51 9.09 15.31 -24.58
N LEU A 52 9.40 16.31 -23.77
CA LEU A 52 10.07 16.13 -22.46
C LEU A 52 9.10 15.79 -21.32
N ALA A 53 7.79 15.88 -21.55
CA ALA A 53 6.74 15.33 -20.68
C ALA A 53 6.35 13.90 -21.09
N ALA A 54 7.17 13.18 -21.86
CA ALA A 54 7.06 11.74 -21.98
C ALA A 54 7.32 11.17 -20.57
N ALA A 55 6.23 10.82 -19.87
CA ALA A 55 6.28 10.07 -18.64
C ALA A 55 7.29 8.94 -18.87
N THR A 56 8.35 8.92 -18.07
CA THR A 56 9.23 7.77 -18.01
C THR A 56 8.35 6.59 -17.66
N VAL A 57 7.97 5.79 -18.64
CA VAL A 57 7.34 4.50 -18.42
C VAL A 57 8.38 3.70 -17.65
N VAL A 58 8.25 3.66 -16.34
CA VAL A 58 9.06 2.77 -15.51
C VAL A 58 8.74 1.37 -16.01
N ALA A 59 9.73 0.74 -16.66
CA ALA A 59 9.56 -0.62 -17.14
C ALA A 59 9.31 -1.51 -15.93
N GLN A 60 8.18 -2.21 -15.94
CA GLN A 60 7.82 -3.18 -14.90
C GLN A 60 8.67 -4.43 -15.08
N PHE A 61 9.24 -4.92 -13.99
CA PHE A 61 10.10 -6.08 -14.03
C PHE A 61 9.43 -7.27 -13.34
N ASN A 62 9.33 -8.39 -14.07
CA ASN A 62 9.06 -9.68 -13.45
C ASN A 62 10.34 -10.20 -12.78
N SER A 63 10.39 -10.12 -11.47
CA SER A 63 11.51 -10.64 -10.67
C SER A 63 11.25 -12.04 -10.12
N GLY A 64 10.14 -12.69 -10.47
CA GLY A 64 9.79 -14.03 -9.98
C GLY A 64 10.82 -15.10 -10.34
N GLN A 65 11.45 -15.01 -11.50
CA GLN A 65 12.43 -15.97 -12.00
C GLN A 65 13.83 -15.83 -11.38
N MET A 66 14.10 -14.78 -10.58
CA MET A 66 15.37 -14.62 -9.89
C MET A 66 15.63 -15.81 -8.98
N LYS A 67 16.76 -16.48 -9.14
CA LYS A 67 17.19 -17.57 -8.26
C LYS A 67 17.73 -17.02 -6.95
N SER A 68 17.46 -17.73 -5.85
CA SER A 68 18.04 -17.40 -4.55
C SER A 68 19.53 -17.77 -4.51
N ASP A 69 20.36 -16.84 -4.06
CA ASP A 69 21.77 -17.11 -3.77
C ASP A 69 21.87 -17.87 -2.43
N PRO A 70 22.49 -19.05 -2.39
CA PRO A 70 22.73 -19.76 -1.15
C PRO A 70 23.90 -19.17 -0.32
N ASN A 71 24.73 -18.30 -0.92
CA ASN A 71 25.86 -17.68 -0.25
C ASN A 71 25.43 -16.42 0.48
N LEU A 72 25.15 -16.57 1.78
CA LEU A 72 24.70 -15.46 2.60
C LEU A 72 25.85 -14.53 2.97
N PRO A 73 25.79 -13.22 2.73
CA PRO A 73 26.80 -12.25 3.17
C PRO A 73 26.68 -11.92 4.66
N PHE A 74 25.83 -12.60 5.39
CA PHE A 74 25.52 -12.40 6.80
C PHE A 74 25.43 -13.71 7.55
N ALA A 75 25.57 -13.65 8.87
CA ALA A 75 25.29 -14.75 9.80
C ALA A 75 23.85 -14.62 10.33
N MET A 76 23.19 -15.75 10.58
CA MET A 76 21.88 -15.85 11.22
C MET A 76 21.99 -16.66 12.49
N THR A 77 21.64 -16.07 13.63
CA THR A 77 21.64 -16.75 14.95
C THR A 77 20.22 -16.83 15.46
N GLN A 78 19.74 -18.04 15.74
CA GLN A 78 18.45 -18.23 16.38
C GLN A 78 18.53 -17.80 17.86
N VAL A 79 17.62 -16.91 18.26
CA VAL A 79 17.60 -16.31 19.59
C VAL A 79 16.49 -16.88 20.46
N ALA A 80 15.32 -17.13 19.86
CA ALA A 80 14.15 -17.66 20.55
C ALA A 80 13.24 -18.43 19.58
N THR A 81 12.21 -19.09 20.12
CA THR A 81 11.14 -19.74 19.33
C THR A 81 9.76 -19.32 19.83
N PHE A 82 8.78 -19.34 18.93
CA PHE A 82 7.41 -18.92 19.18
C PHE A 82 6.42 -19.84 18.45
N GLN A 83 5.13 -19.72 18.81
CA GLN A 83 4.06 -20.41 18.09
C GLN A 83 3.54 -19.51 16.95
N LEU A 84 4.02 -19.74 15.73
CA LEU A 84 3.66 -18.91 14.58
C LEU A 84 3.94 -17.42 14.84
N PRO A 85 5.20 -16.99 15.04
CA PRO A 85 5.52 -15.58 15.23
C PRO A 85 5.07 -14.80 13.99
N TRP A 86 4.45 -13.64 14.22
CA TRP A 86 3.85 -12.86 13.12
C TRP A 86 4.54 -11.53 12.89
N ARG A 87 4.74 -10.73 13.95
CA ARG A 87 5.30 -9.38 13.85
C ARG A 87 6.32 -9.13 14.96
N ILE A 88 7.38 -8.41 14.60
CA ILE A 88 8.39 -7.88 15.52
C ILE A 88 8.23 -6.35 15.54
N ALA A 89 8.28 -5.71 16.71
CA ALA A 89 8.33 -4.26 16.83
C ALA A 89 9.30 -3.84 17.93
N PHE A 90 10.37 -3.14 17.57
CA PHE A 90 11.38 -2.69 18.53
C PHE A 90 10.89 -1.50 19.35
N LEU A 91 11.18 -1.57 20.65
CA LEU A 91 11.09 -0.42 21.56
C LEU A 91 12.40 0.38 21.51
N PRO A 92 12.37 1.66 21.91
CA PRO A 92 13.58 2.51 21.92
C PRO A 92 14.73 1.99 22.80
N ASP A 93 14.41 1.16 23.79
CA ASP A 93 15.40 0.55 24.71
C ASP A 93 16.04 -0.76 24.16
N GLY A 94 15.69 -1.15 22.91
CA GLY A 94 16.22 -2.31 22.22
C GLY A 94 15.48 -3.63 22.52
N ARG A 95 14.54 -3.65 23.49
CA ARG A 95 13.59 -4.78 23.61
C ARG A 95 12.60 -4.74 22.44
N MET A 96 11.89 -5.82 22.22
CA MET A 96 10.93 -5.93 21.15
C MET A 96 9.62 -6.55 21.61
N LEU A 97 8.53 -6.15 21.02
CA LEU A 97 7.26 -6.89 21.08
C LEU A 97 7.25 -7.91 19.95
N VAL A 98 6.82 -9.14 20.27
CA VAL A 98 6.63 -10.21 19.29
C VAL A 98 5.21 -10.75 19.45
N THR A 99 4.45 -10.77 18.35
CA THR A 99 3.12 -11.40 18.33
C THR A 99 3.20 -12.84 17.90
N GLU A 100 2.44 -13.70 18.54
CA GLU A 100 2.14 -15.07 18.09
C GLU A 100 0.74 -15.09 17.47
N LYS A 101 0.62 -15.57 16.25
CA LYS A 101 -0.67 -15.63 15.53
C LYS A 101 -1.78 -16.33 16.34
N VAL A 102 -1.41 -17.26 17.21
CA VAL A 102 -2.35 -17.98 18.10
C VAL A 102 -2.96 -17.14 19.20
N GLY A 103 -2.44 -15.91 19.46
CA GLY A 103 -3.02 -14.94 20.38
C GLY A 103 -2.04 -14.16 21.26
N PRO A 104 -1.02 -14.79 21.90
CA PRO A 104 -0.10 -14.10 22.79
C PRO A 104 0.71 -12.99 22.16
N VAL A 105 1.09 -12.03 23.00
CA VAL A 105 2.09 -11.00 22.73
C VAL A 105 3.20 -11.11 23.80
N TRP A 106 4.42 -11.01 23.38
CA TRP A 106 5.59 -11.15 24.24
C TRP A 106 6.45 -9.89 24.18
N LEU A 107 6.94 -9.45 25.33
CA LEU A 107 8.05 -8.52 25.40
C LEU A 107 9.34 -9.35 25.47
N VAL A 108 10.28 -9.12 24.55
CA VAL A 108 11.43 -10.00 24.33
C VAL A 108 12.71 -9.17 24.38
N THR A 109 13.73 -9.67 25.07
CA THR A 109 15.09 -9.06 25.02
C THR A 109 15.85 -9.56 23.78
N GLN A 110 16.91 -8.86 23.40
CA GLN A 110 17.78 -9.31 22.30
C GLN A 110 18.53 -10.62 22.60
N GLN A 111 18.53 -11.08 23.85
CA GLN A 111 19.07 -12.38 24.29
C GLN A 111 18.00 -13.48 24.30
N GLY A 112 16.76 -13.17 23.93
CA GLY A 112 15.68 -14.15 23.80
C GLY A 112 14.88 -14.41 25.07
N MET A 113 15.11 -13.65 26.16
CA MET A 113 14.24 -13.74 27.34
C MET A 113 12.87 -13.18 27.01
N LYS A 114 11.82 -13.95 27.32
CA LYS A 114 10.43 -13.62 27.05
C LYS A 114 9.72 -13.21 28.33
N MET A 115 9.00 -12.13 28.28
CA MET A 115 8.07 -11.65 29.29
C MET A 115 6.66 -11.60 28.69
N PRO A 116 5.64 -12.22 29.31
CA PRO A 116 4.28 -12.19 28.80
C PRO A 116 3.70 -10.76 28.89
N VAL A 117 2.88 -10.42 27.90
CA VAL A 117 2.11 -9.17 27.89
C VAL A 117 0.64 -9.50 28.18
N ASP A 118 0.11 -8.94 29.26
CA ASP A 118 -1.26 -9.11 29.71
C ASP A 118 -2.23 -8.14 28.98
N ASN A 119 -3.54 -8.38 29.14
CA ASN A 119 -4.62 -7.59 28.56
C ASN A 119 -4.61 -7.53 27.03
N VAL A 120 -4.06 -8.55 26.38
CA VAL A 120 -4.16 -8.69 24.92
C VAL A 120 -5.61 -8.96 24.50
N PRO A 121 -6.07 -8.42 23.36
CA PRO A 121 -7.44 -8.66 22.91
C PRO A 121 -7.68 -10.12 22.52
N ALA A 122 -8.90 -10.58 22.70
CA ALA A 122 -9.33 -11.88 22.17
C ALA A 122 -9.30 -11.89 20.65
N VAL A 123 -8.79 -12.96 20.05
CA VAL A 123 -8.67 -13.11 18.60
C VAL A 123 -9.38 -14.37 18.10
N LEU A 124 -9.88 -14.33 16.87
CA LEU A 124 -10.32 -15.55 16.18
C LEU A 124 -9.10 -16.16 15.45
N TYR A 125 -8.43 -17.11 16.10
CA TYR A 125 -7.39 -17.89 15.43
C TYR A 125 -8.01 -18.94 14.53
N GLN A 126 -8.21 -18.56 13.24
CA GLN A 126 -8.75 -19.48 12.22
C GLN A 126 -8.19 -19.09 10.84
N GLY A 127 -7.69 -20.08 10.10
CA GLY A 127 -7.10 -19.84 8.76
C GLY A 127 -5.95 -18.84 8.80
N GLN A 128 -6.11 -17.70 8.16
CA GLN A 128 -5.12 -16.62 8.17
C GLN A 128 -5.31 -15.61 9.29
N GLY A 129 -6.39 -15.69 10.05
CA GLY A 129 -6.69 -14.82 11.19
C GLY A 129 -5.96 -15.23 12.47
N GLY A 130 -5.92 -14.31 13.43
CA GLY A 130 -5.27 -14.45 14.74
C GLY A 130 -4.81 -13.09 15.26
N MET A 131 -3.82 -13.11 16.18
CA MET A 131 -3.05 -11.91 16.53
C MET A 131 -2.07 -11.65 15.38
N LEU A 132 -2.18 -10.49 14.76
CA LEU A 132 -1.43 -10.18 13.55
C LEU A 132 -0.30 -9.18 13.84
N GLY A 133 -0.57 -7.89 13.76
CA GLY A 133 0.45 -6.87 13.90
C GLY A 133 0.58 -6.29 15.30
N VAL A 134 1.80 -5.84 15.63
CA VAL A 134 2.08 -4.90 16.72
C VAL A 134 2.99 -3.80 16.20
N PHE A 135 2.71 -2.55 16.56
CA PHE A 135 3.41 -1.37 16.05
C PHE A 135 3.62 -0.37 17.18
N VAL A 136 4.83 0.17 17.25
CA VAL A 136 5.19 1.15 18.30
C VAL A 136 4.84 2.55 17.79
N SER A 137 4.13 3.31 18.60
CA SER A 137 3.76 4.70 18.30
C SER A 137 4.99 5.55 17.96
N PRO A 138 4.94 6.44 16.96
CA PRO A 138 6.01 7.42 16.75
C PRO A 138 6.19 8.37 17.94
N ARG A 139 5.21 8.42 18.84
CA ARG A 139 5.22 9.21 20.09
C ARG A 139 5.48 8.34 21.33
N TYR A 140 5.94 7.11 21.17
CA TYR A 140 6.11 6.15 22.28
C TYR A 140 6.94 6.70 23.44
N ALA A 141 7.94 7.52 23.18
CA ALA A 141 8.75 8.13 24.23
C ALA A 141 7.90 8.94 25.26
N THR A 142 6.79 9.50 24.82
CA THR A 142 5.91 10.35 25.64
C THR A 142 4.63 9.63 26.06
N ASP A 143 3.99 8.89 25.16
CA ASP A 143 2.66 8.30 25.40
C ASP A 143 2.68 6.81 25.72
N ARG A 144 3.81 6.13 25.48
CA ARG A 144 3.97 4.66 25.64
C ARG A 144 2.95 3.85 24.82
N SER A 145 2.35 4.47 23.80
CA SER A 145 1.31 3.83 23.01
C SER A 145 1.88 2.77 22.07
N VAL A 146 1.16 1.67 21.94
CA VAL A 146 1.33 0.63 20.94
C VAL A 146 0.01 0.36 20.22
N TYR A 147 0.10 -0.07 18.98
CA TYR A 147 -1.07 -0.42 18.17
C TYR A 147 -1.03 -1.90 17.85
N LEU A 148 -2.20 -2.53 17.84
CA LEU A 148 -2.36 -3.95 17.50
C LEU A 148 -3.37 -4.08 16.37
N THR A 149 -3.07 -4.99 15.45
CA THR A 149 -4.01 -5.42 14.43
C THR A 149 -4.28 -6.91 14.62
N TYR A 150 -5.55 -7.30 14.55
CA TYR A 150 -5.94 -8.68 14.80
C TYR A 150 -7.29 -9.03 14.15
N SER A 151 -7.58 -10.32 14.03
CA SER A 151 -8.90 -10.79 13.61
C SER A 151 -9.84 -10.76 14.81
N GLU A 152 -10.66 -9.72 14.89
CA GLU A 152 -11.66 -9.54 15.94
C GLU A 152 -12.83 -10.50 15.72
N PRO A 153 -13.20 -11.33 16.73
CA PRO A 153 -14.32 -12.24 16.61
C PRO A 153 -15.65 -11.53 16.34
N GLY A 154 -16.51 -12.15 15.55
CA GLY A 154 -17.91 -11.80 15.33
C GLY A 154 -18.83 -12.97 15.65
N ASP A 155 -19.89 -13.14 14.86
CA ASP A 155 -20.73 -14.34 14.91
C ASP A 155 -19.89 -15.60 14.66
N PRO A 156 -20.36 -16.80 15.10
CA PRO A 156 -19.57 -18.02 15.00
C PRO A 156 -18.92 -18.24 13.65
N GLY A 157 -17.56 -18.34 13.63
CA GLY A 157 -16.76 -18.53 12.43
C GLY A 157 -16.57 -17.27 11.58
N THR A 158 -16.94 -16.10 12.07
CA THR A 158 -16.72 -14.81 11.40
C THR A 158 -15.75 -13.91 12.17
N SER A 159 -15.07 -13.03 11.46
CA SER A 159 -14.21 -12.00 12.03
C SER A 159 -14.08 -10.79 11.11
N GLY A 160 -13.64 -9.67 11.66
CA GLY A 160 -13.18 -8.49 10.94
C GLY A 160 -11.75 -8.14 11.33
N LEU A 161 -11.05 -7.37 10.52
CA LEU A 161 -9.81 -6.74 10.97
C LEU A 161 -10.15 -5.67 12.00
N ALA A 162 -9.46 -5.67 13.14
CA ALA A 162 -9.52 -4.58 14.10
C ALA A 162 -8.16 -3.91 14.26
N LEU A 163 -8.17 -2.61 14.51
CA LEU A 163 -7.04 -1.81 14.96
C LEU A 163 -7.31 -1.32 16.36
N ALA A 164 -6.49 -1.74 17.31
CA ALA A 164 -6.57 -1.26 18.70
C ALA A 164 -5.33 -0.44 19.06
N ARG A 165 -5.48 0.46 20.02
CA ARG A 165 -4.41 1.21 20.67
C ARG A 165 -4.45 0.96 22.17
N ALA A 166 -3.27 0.80 22.79
CA ALA A 166 -3.11 0.64 24.22
C ALA A 166 -1.83 1.32 24.68
N ARG A 167 -1.71 1.57 25.98
CA ARG A 167 -0.46 1.98 26.62
C ARG A 167 0.28 0.73 27.10
N LEU A 168 1.55 0.59 26.70
CA LEU A 168 2.40 -0.47 27.21
C LEU A 168 3.01 -0.08 28.55
N THR A 169 2.68 -0.82 29.58
CA THR A 169 3.28 -0.73 30.93
C THR A 169 4.18 -1.92 31.16
N ILE A 170 5.38 -1.72 31.63
CA ILE A 170 6.40 -2.76 31.81
C ILE A 170 6.77 -2.82 33.28
N GLY A 171 6.43 -3.94 33.94
CA GLY A 171 6.84 -4.29 35.28
C GLY A 171 8.05 -5.24 35.30
N ASP A 172 8.36 -5.78 36.48
CA ASP A 172 9.56 -6.61 36.68
C ASP A 172 9.44 -8.01 36.03
N SER A 173 8.25 -8.61 36.04
CA SER A 173 8.01 -9.97 35.54
C SER A 173 6.95 -10.08 34.44
N ARG A 174 6.18 -9.04 34.23
CA ARG A 174 5.07 -8.97 33.23
C ARG A 174 4.98 -7.57 32.66
N ALA A 175 4.55 -7.49 31.40
CA ALA A 175 4.07 -6.24 30.80
C ALA A 175 2.57 -6.29 30.65
N SER A 176 1.91 -5.16 30.44
CA SER A 176 0.46 -5.07 30.22
C SER A 176 0.09 -4.02 29.17
N LEU A 177 -1.02 -4.25 28.50
CA LEU A 177 -1.67 -3.29 27.61
C LEU A 177 -2.80 -2.60 28.37
N ASP A 178 -2.49 -1.41 28.89
CA ASP A 178 -3.45 -0.67 29.71
C ASP A 178 -4.32 0.23 28.85
N GLY A 179 -5.62 0.30 29.17
CA GLY A 179 -6.58 1.15 28.48
C GLY A 179 -6.74 0.79 27.01
N LEU A 180 -6.69 -0.51 26.65
CA LEU A 180 -6.87 -0.98 25.29
C LEU A 180 -8.21 -0.52 24.74
N GLN A 181 -8.16 0.16 23.59
CA GLN A 181 -9.33 0.65 22.86
C GLN A 181 -9.23 0.21 21.40
N VAL A 182 -10.31 -0.42 20.90
CA VAL A 182 -10.45 -0.61 19.46
C VAL A 182 -10.84 0.72 18.84
N ILE A 183 -9.98 1.23 17.98
CA ILE A 183 -10.12 2.56 17.36
C ILE A 183 -10.63 2.48 15.93
N TRP A 184 -10.61 1.29 15.32
CA TRP A 184 -11.16 1.04 14.00
C TRP A 184 -11.53 -0.44 13.82
N HIS A 185 -12.60 -0.72 13.05
CA HIS A 185 -13.09 -2.06 12.72
C HIS A 185 -13.39 -2.20 11.23
N ASP A 186 -13.04 -3.35 10.65
CA ASP A 186 -13.56 -3.78 9.35
C ASP A 186 -14.98 -4.33 9.52
N MET A 187 -15.94 -3.66 8.91
CA MET A 187 -17.35 -4.06 8.93
C MET A 187 -17.91 -4.24 7.53
N PRO A 188 -18.79 -5.22 7.30
CA PRO A 188 -19.27 -6.24 8.23
C PRO A 188 -18.24 -7.35 8.47
N LYS A 189 -18.22 -7.90 9.68
CA LYS A 189 -17.48 -9.11 10.00
C LYS A 189 -18.02 -10.28 9.19
N GLY A 190 -17.13 -11.17 8.73
CA GLY A 190 -17.51 -12.29 7.90
C GLY A 190 -16.39 -13.32 7.79
N ARG A 191 -16.60 -14.35 6.98
CA ARG A 191 -15.57 -15.34 6.66
C ARG A 191 -14.51 -14.75 5.75
N GLY A 192 -13.39 -15.46 5.61
CA GLY A 192 -12.28 -15.11 4.72
C GLY A 192 -11.01 -14.78 5.48
N GLY A 193 -9.89 -15.07 4.83
CA GLY A 193 -8.53 -14.68 5.24
C GLY A 193 -8.13 -13.33 4.68
N GLN A 194 -6.85 -13.17 4.31
CA GLN A 194 -6.32 -11.98 3.61
C GLN A 194 -6.66 -10.67 4.32
N PHE A 195 -6.19 -10.58 5.58
CA PHE A 195 -6.48 -9.42 6.44
C PHE A 195 -5.66 -8.17 6.09
N GLY A 196 -4.46 -8.33 5.48
CA GLY A 196 -3.50 -7.24 5.36
C GLY A 196 -2.87 -6.94 6.72
N ALA A 197 -3.53 -6.12 7.54
CA ALA A 197 -3.18 -5.90 8.94
C ALA A 197 -1.85 -5.15 9.19
N GLN A 198 -1.30 -4.45 8.18
CA GLN A 198 -0.08 -3.67 8.32
C GLN A 198 -0.39 -2.22 8.65
N VAL A 199 0.45 -1.63 9.51
CA VAL A 199 0.39 -0.20 9.85
C VAL A 199 1.74 0.45 9.53
N ALA A 200 1.70 1.58 8.83
CA ALA A 200 2.83 2.49 8.69
C ALA A 200 2.45 3.86 9.25
N PHE A 201 3.33 4.47 10.05
CA PHE A 201 3.12 5.84 10.51
C PHE A 201 3.71 6.82 9.52
N SER A 202 3.02 7.94 9.29
CA SER A 202 3.54 9.02 8.45
C SER A 202 4.87 9.56 9.02
N PRO A 203 5.80 10.04 8.16
CA PRO A 203 7.10 10.54 8.63
C PRO A 203 7.01 11.69 9.65
N ASP A 204 5.94 12.48 9.63
CA ASP A 204 5.64 13.53 10.58
C ASP A 204 5.01 13.02 11.91
N GLY A 205 4.71 11.73 12.00
CA GLY A 205 4.11 11.10 13.17
C GLY A 205 2.68 11.53 13.47
N GLN A 206 1.96 12.14 12.51
CA GLN A 206 0.60 12.64 12.75
C GLN A 206 -0.49 11.66 12.33
N TYR A 207 -0.20 10.78 11.38
CA TYR A 207 -1.16 9.85 10.80
C TYR A 207 -0.63 8.43 10.80
N LEU A 208 -1.54 7.49 10.69
CA LEU A 208 -1.23 6.10 10.38
C LEU A 208 -1.90 5.68 9.08
N PHE A 209 -1.28 4.74 8.39
CA PHE A 209 -1.81 4.07 7.21
C PHE A 209 -2.07 2.62 7.60
N LEU A 210 -3.31 2.16 7.37
CA LEU A 210 -3.74 0.80 7.67
C LEU A 210 -4.03 0.05 6.37
N ALA A 211 -3.33 -1.05 6.15
CA ALA A 211 -3.59 -1.94 5.03
C ALA A 211 -4.70 -2.94 5.39
N VAL A 212 -5.77 -2.92 4.62
CA VAL A 212 -6.91 -3.83 4.75
C VAL A 212 -6.97 -4.72 3.51
N GLY A 213 -6.83 -6.02 3.70
CA GLY A 213 -6.89 -6.98 2.60
C GLY A 213 -8.32 -7.19 2.08
N ASP A 214 -8.44 -7.89 0.95
CA ASP A 214 -9.73 -8.13 0.28
C ASP A 214 -10.61 -9.17 0.98
N ARG A 215 -10.14 -9.79 2.06
CA ARG A 215 -10.84 -10.80 2.85
C ARG A 215 -11.31 -12.00 2.02
N GLN A 216 -10.58 -12.32 0.93
CA GLN A 216 -10.92 -13.34 -0.08
C GLN A 216 -12.28 -13.08 -0.77
N ARG A 217 -12.76 -11.84 -0.77
CA ARG A 217 -14.05 -11.45 -1.35
C ARG A 217 -13.91 -10.80 -2.71
N MET A 218 -12.69 -10.42 -3.11
CA MET A 218 -12.32 -9.88 -4.41
C MET A 218 -13.06 -8.59 -4.78
N THR A 219 -14.29 -8.67 -5.28
CA THR A 219 -15.07 -7.53 -5.80
C THR A 219 -15.12 -6.31 -4.86
N PRO A 220 -15.25 -6.45 -3.52
CA PRO A 220 -15.26 -5.30 -2.62
C PRO A 220 -14.00 -4.44 -2.66
N ALA A 221 -12.86 -4.96 -3.18
CA ALA A 221 -11.66 -4.14 -3.38
C ALA A 221 -11.88 -2.95 -4.33
N GLN A 222 -12.90 -3.04 -5.19
CA GLN A 222 -13.31 -1.98 -6.13
C GLN A 222 -14.51 -1.15 -5.63
N ASP A 223 -15.19 -1.58 -4.56
CA ASP A 223 -16.34 -0.85 -4.03
C ASP A 223 -15.88 0.27 -3.08
N PRO A 224 -16.19 1.56 -3.37
CA PRO A 224 -15.83 2.67 -2.50
C PRO A 224 -16.56 2.67 -1.15
N ASN A 225 -17.62 1.89 -0.99
CA ASN A 225 -18.44 1.85 0.22
C ASN A 225 -17.89 0.90 1.30
N THR A 226 -16.76 0.23 1.06
CA THR A 226 -16.13 -0.69 2.00
C THR A 226 -14.64 -0.42 2.13
N ALA A 227 -14.10 -0.69 3.32
CA ALA A 227 -12.66 -0.62 3.59
C ALA A 227 -11.87 -1.84 3.06
N VAL A 228 -12.57 -2.90 2.64
CA VAL A 228 -11.95 -4.14 2.15
C VAL A 228 -11.15 -3.90 0.86
N GLY A 229 -9.91 -4.38 0.82
CA GLY A 229 -9.02 -4.19 -0.33
C GLY A 229 -8.54 -2.74 -0.51
N LYS A 230 -8.29 -2.04 0.60
CA LYS A 230 -7.89 -0.63 0.64
C LYS A 230 -6.65 -0.42 1.51
N ILE A 231 -5.93 0.65 1.23
CA ILE A 231 -5.07 1.29 2.22
C ILE A 231 -5.81 2.52 2.73
N LEU A 232 -5.98 2.60 4.05
CA LEU A 232 -6.64 3.70 4.73
C LEU A 232 -5.60 4.67 5.28
N ARG A 233 -5.91 5.96 5.33
CA ARG A 233 -5.13 6.95 6.08
C ARG A 233 -5.99 7.54 7.19
N LEU A 234 -5.55 7.31 8.42
CA LEU A 234 -6.29 7.64 9.64
C LEU A 234 -5.46 8.56 10.55
N THR A 235 -6.14 9.27 11.42
CA THR A 235 -5.48 9.89 12.59
C THR A 235 -4.99 8.80 13.54
N LEU A 236 -4.14 9.15 14.50
CA LEU A 236 -3.67 8.22 15.52
C LEU A 236 -4.79 7.69 16.44
N ASP A 237 -5.99 8.28 16.35
CA ASP A 237 -7.20 7.85 17.07
C ASP A 237 -8.20 7.10 16.16
N GLY A 238 -7.76 6.67 14.97
CA GLY A 238 -8.56 5.84 14.05
C GLY A 238 -9.67 6.59 13.30
N LYS A 239 -9.61 7.93 13.23
CA LYS A 239 -10.58 8.73 12.45
C LYS A 239 -10.05 8.99 11.04
N PRO A 240 -10.94 9.22 10.05
CA PRO A 240 -10.50 9.63 8.72
C PRO A 240 -9.55 10.84 8.79
N ALA A 241 -8.40 10.76 8.14
CA ALA A 241 -7.43 11.85 8.16
C ALA A 241 -7.90 13.03 7.27
N PRO A 242 -7.72 14.28 7.69
CA PRO A 242 -7.95 15.44 6.83
C PRO A 242 -7.08 15.38 5.57
N GLY A 243 -7.64 15.79 4.42
CA GLY A 243 -6.91 15.78 3.15
C GLY A 243 -6.79 14.40 2.47
N ASN A 244 -7.54 13.39 2.94
CA ASN A 244 -7.75 12.17 2.16
C ASN A 244 -8.46 12.48 0.83
N PRO A 245 -8.29 11.66 -0.22
CA PRO A 245 -8.89 11.93 -1.54
C PRO A 245 -10.40 12.18 -1.52
N ASN A 246 -11.10 11.53 -0.59
CA ASN A 246 -12.54 11.67 -0.40
C ASN A 246 -12.92 12.17 1.00
N ALA A 247 -12.07 12.98 1.64
CA ALA A 247 -12.32 13.52 2.98
C ALA A 247 -13.72 14.17 3.08
N GLY A 248 -14.45 13.84 4.14
CA GLY A 248 -15.81 14.32 4.40
C GLY A 248 -16.92 13.61 3.63
N LYS A 249 -16.60 12.71 2.70
CA LYS A 249 -17.62 11.92 2.01
C LYS A 249 -18.05 10.71 2.84
N THR A 250 -19.32 10.38 2.77
CA THR A 250 -19.89 9.16 3.34
C THR A 250 -20.30 8.20 2.22
N GLY A 251 -20.21 6.91 2.50
CA GLY A 251 -20.67 5.86 1.61
C GLY A 251 -22.14 5.52 1.80
N ALA A 252 -22.58 4.46 1.10
CA ALA A 252 -23.92 3.93 1.23
C ALA A 252 -24.20 3.52 2.69
N PRO A 253 -25.42 3.75 3.20
CA PRO A 253 -25.78 3.42 4.57
C PRO A 253 -25.82 1.90 4.83
N SER A 254 -25.90 1.11 3.77
CA SER A 254 -25.88 -0.36 3.84
C SER A 254 -25.03 -0.92 2.71
N ILE A 255 -24.33 -2.02 2.98
CA ILE A 255 -23.52 -2.73 2.01
C ILE A 255 -23.78 -4.24 2.05
N PRO A 256 -23.63 -4.95 0.92
CA PRO A 256 -23.73 -6.40 0.90
C PRO A 256 -22.49 -7.03 1.53
N LEU A 257 -22.70 -8.09 2.31
CA LEU A 257 -21.64 -9.01 2.72
C LEU A 257 -21.52 -10.10 1.64
N ILE A 258 -20.45 -10.07 0.90
CA ILE A 258 -20.18 -11.01 -0.19
C ILE A 258 -19.54 -12.29 0.37
N ASN A 259 -20.00 -13.45 -0.06
CA ASN A 259 -19.30 -14.71 0.16
C ASN A 259 -17.93 -14.69 -0.54
N PRO A 260 -16.87 -15.24 0.08
CA PRO A 260 -15.60 -15.36 -0.58
C PRO A 260 -15.70 -16.24 -1.84
N PRO A 261 -15.55 -15.71 -3.06
CA PRO A 261 -15.47 -16.53 -4.26
C PRO A 261 -14.11 -17.22 -4.34
N ARG A 262 -14.00 -18.25 -5.19
CA ARG A 262 -12.75 -19.01 -5.36
C ARG A 262 -11.82 -18.42 -6.41
N ASP A 263 -12.35 -17.59 -7.31
CA ASP A 263 -11.60 -16.98 -8.40
C ASP A 263 -12.25 -15.66 -8.86
N THR A 264 -11.53 -14.92 -9.72
CA THR A 264 -11.91 -13.56 -10.14
C THR A 264 -13.20 -13.55 -10.99
N GLU A 265 -13.45 -14.58 -11.78
CA GLU A 265 -14.67 -14.62 -12.59
C GLU A 265 -15.92 -14.71 -11.71
N LEU A 266 -15.85 -15.50 -10.63
CA LEU A 266 -16.93 -15.60 -9.65
C LEU A 266 -17.10 -14.31 -8.84
N ALA A 267 -16.05 -13.50 -8.68
CA ALA A 267 -16.13 -12.23 -7.98
C ALA A 267 -17.11 -11.25 -8.61
N LYS A 268 -17.32 -11.32 -9.93
CA LYS A 268 -18.28 -10.47 -10.65
C LYS A 268 -19.73 -10.81 -10.36
N THR A 269 -20.01 -12.04 -9.95
CA THR A 269 -21.35 -12.60 -9.74
C THR A 269 -21.51 -13.18 -8.34
N ALA A 270 -20.58 -12.89 -7.41
CA ALA A 270 -20.65 -13.40 -6.06
C ALA A 270 -21.91 -12.90 -5.36
N GLU A 271 -22.66 -13.83 -4.78
CA GLU A 271 -23.90 -13.54 -4.09
C GLU A 271 -23.66 -12.89 -2.73
N ALA A 272 -24.50 -11.93 -2.39
CA ALA A 272 -24.57 -11.39 -1.04
C ALA A 272 -25.27 -12.40 -0.12
N ILE A 273 -24.62 -12.75 0.99
CA ILE A 273 -25.22 -13.63 2.02
C ILE A 273 -26.08 -12.85 3.02
N SER A 274 -25.85 -11.57 3.14
CA SER A 274 -26.62 -10.65 3.98
C SER A 274 -26.34 -9.21 3.57
N THR A 275 -27.14 -8.29 4.12
CA THR A 275 -26.90 -6.84 4.02
C THR A 275 -26.54 -6.31 5.40
N TYR A 276 -25.46 -5.56 5.49
CA TYR A 276 -25.07 -4.87 6.71
C TYR A 276 -25.47 -3.40 6.63
N THR A 277 -26.18 -2.92 7.64
CA THR A 277 -26.53 -1.50 7.79
C THR A 277 -25.65 -0.88 8.86
N PHE A 278 -24.96 0.18 8.53
CA PHE A 278 -24.10 0.90 9.47
C PHE A 278 -24.94 1.58 10.56
N PRO A 279 -24.55 1.51 11.84
CA PRO A 279 -25.26 2.19 12.94
C PRO A 279 -25.07 3.72 12.88
N GLY A 280 -24.19 4.22 12.03
CA GLY A 280 -23.88 5.63 11.80
C GLY A 280 -23.41 5.86 10.38
N PRO A 281 -22.80 7.01 10.09
CA PRO A 281 -22.26 7.28 8.76
C PRO A 281 -21.23 6.24 8.34
N ASN A 282 -21.34 5.74 7.11
CA ASN A 282 -20.31 4.89 6.53
C ASN A 282 -19.11 5.77 6.09
N LEU A 283 -18.01 5.66 6.83
CA LEU A 283 -16.82 6.49 6.63
C LEU A 283 -15.79 5.89 5.67
N ALA A 284 -16.02 4.71 5.11
CA ALA A 284 -15.08 4.04 4.23
C ALA A 284 -14.54 4.93 3.09
N PRO A 285 -15.35 5.75 2.40
CA PRO A 285 -14.82 6.67 1.39
C PRO A 285 -13.85 7.71 1.98
N SER A 286 -14.18 8.28 3.14
CA SER A 286 -13.34 9.29 3.82
C SER A 286 -12.03 8.75 4.36
N GLU A 287 -11.99 7.45 4.71
CA GLU A 287 -10.81 6.77 5.25
C GLU A 287 -9.85 6.34 4.16
N THR A 288 -10.37 6.05 2.95
CA THR A 288 -9.63 5.45 1.85
C THR A 288 -8.56 6.39 1.31
N TRP A 289 -7.30 5.86 1.28
CA TRP A 289 -6.16 6.49 0.61
C TRP A 289 -5.96 5.92 -0.79
N SER A 290 -5.96 4.60 -0.93
CA SER A 290 -5.88 3.87 -2.21
C SER A 290 -6.75 2.62 -2.21
N SER A 291 -7.02 2.07 -3.38
CA SER A 291 -7.95 0.94 -3.56
C SER A 291 -7.39 -0.12 -4.51
N GLY A 292 -8.09 -1.25 -4.64
CA GLY A 292 -7.71 -2.30 -5.57
C GLY A 292 -6.54 -3.15 -5.08
N HIS A 293 -6.45 -3.39 -3.77
CA HIS A 293 -5.44 -4.24 -3.12
C HIS A 293 -6.02 -5.61 -2.78
N ARG A 294 -5.15 -6.64 -2.86
CA ARG A 294 -5.54 -8.01 -2.50
C ARG A 294 -5.15 -8.36 -1.07
N THR A 295 -3.86 -8.48 -0.79
CA THR A 295 -3.37 -8.92 0.52
C THR A 295 -2.05 -8.22 0.84
N PRO A 296 -2.10 -6.95 1.23
CA PRO A 296 -0.91 -6.18 1.57
C PRO A 296 -0.33 -6.65 2.91
N TYR A 297 0.82 -7.32 2.89
CA TYR A 297 1.53 -7.80 4.09
C TYR A 297 2.78 -7.00 4.42
N GLY A 298 3.16 -6.03 3.62
CA GLY A 298 4.20 -5.06 3.96
C GLY A 298 3.76 -3.65 3.60
N LEU A 299 3.98 -2.69 4.49
CA LEU A 299 3.66 -1.28 4.30
C LEU A 299 4.68 -0.43 5.06
N ALA A 300 5.45 0.38 4.36
CA ALA A 300 6.49 1.19 4.98
C ALA A 300 6.79 2.47 4.18
N PHE A 301 7.16 3.53 4.89
CA PHE A 301 7.71 4.74 4.28
C PHE A 301 9.19 4.54 3.98
N GLY A 302 9.57 4.84 2.75
CA GLY A 302 10.98 4.94 2.35
C GLY A 302 11.67 6.17 2.92
N PRO A 303 13.02 6.22 2.85
CA PRO A 303 13.79 7.39 3.32
C PRO A 303 13.45 8.69 2.59
N ASP A 304 12.88 8.58 1.40
CA ASP A 304 12.42 9.69 0.57
C ASP A 304 10.99 10.16 0.91
N GLY A 305 10.38 9.58 1.95
CA GLY A 305 9.03 9.90 2.40
C GLY A 305 7.91 9.30 1.55
N ARG A 306 8.21 8.42 0.60
CA ARG A 306 7.21 7.73 -0.21
C ARG A 306 6.71 6.47 0.51
N LEU A 307 5.42 6.18 0.35
CA LEU A 307 4.79 4.99 0.92
C LEU A 307 4.90 3.83 -0.07
N TRP A 308 5.45 2.73 0.38
CA TRP A 308 5.61 1.50 -0.37
C TRP A 308 4.81 0.37 0.26
N GLU A 309 4.30 -0.49 -0.57
CA GLU A 309 3.49 -1.62 -0.16
C GLU A 309 3.93 -2.88 -0.92
N VAL A 310 3.87 -4.04 -0.28
CA VAL A 310 4.06 -5.34 -0.92
C VAL A 310 2.90 -6.26 -0.61
N GLU A 311 2.36 -6.91 -1.66
CA GLU A 311 1.18 -7.76 -1.52
C GLU A 311 1.27 -9.10 -2.28
N HIS A 312 0.43 -10.04 -1.86
CA HIS A 312 0.30 -11.34 -2.50
C HIS A 312 -0.65 -11.29 -3.68
N GLY A 313 -0.20 -11.80 -4.83
CA GLY A 313 -1.05 -12.27 -5.89
C GLY A 313 -1.68 -13.65 -5.57
N PRO A 314 -2.57 -14.17 -6.43
CA PRO A 314 -3.10 -15.53 -6.27
C PRO A 314 -2.09 -16.60 -6.70
N ARG A 315 -2.00 -16.92 -7.98
CA ARG A 315 -1.03 -17.85 -8.55
C ARG A 315 -0.08 -17.10 -9.47
N GLY A 316 0.99 -16.56 -8.89
CA GLY A 316 1.83 -15.51 -9.47
C GLY A 316 1.35 -14.12 -9.09
N GLY A 317 2.05 -13.10 -9.57
CA GLY A 317 1.64 -11.70 -9.48
C GLY A 317 1.66 -11.12 -8.07
N ASP A 318 2.59 -11.54 -7.19
CA ASP A 318 2.95 -10.73 -6.03
C ASP A 318 3.48 -9.38 -6.53
N GLU A 319 3.29 -8.30 -5.77
CA GLU A 319 3.55 -6.94 -6.25
C GLU A 319 4.30 -6.10 -5.22
N LEU A 320 5.16 -5.20 -5.71
CA LEU A 320 5.66 -4.05 -4.96
C LEU A 320 5.08 -2.79 -5.58
N ASN A 321 4.33 -2.05 -4.79
CA ASN A 321 3.58 -0.88 -5.20
C ASN A 321 4.12 0.40 -4.57
N LEU A 322 4.24 1.47 -5.34
CA LEU A 322 4.39 2.83 -4.84
C LEU A 322 2.98 3.40 -4.60
N ILE A 323 2.65 3.65 -3.33
CA ILE A 323 1.28 4.02 -2.94
C ILE A 323 1.07 5.52 -3.01
N GLU A 324 0.12 5.92 -3.84
CA GLU A 324 -0.28 7.31 -4.06
C GLU A 324 -1.76 7.54 -3.73
N PRO A 325 -2.13 8.77 -3.30
CA PRO A 325 -3.51 9.09 -2.93
C PRO A 325 -4.47 8.96 -4.12
N GLY A 326 -5.61 8.33 -3.88
CA GLY A 326 -6.70 8.20 -4.85
C GLY A 326 -6.46 7.19 -5.97
N LYS A 327 -5.32 6.49 -5.98
CA LYS A 327 -4.99 5.49 -7.00
C LYS A 327 -5.70 4.17 -6.75
N ASN A 328 -5.97 3.45 -7.86
CA ASN A 328 -6.54 2.12 -7.88
C ASN A 328 -5.53 1.14 -8.49
N TYR A 329 -5.11 0.13 -7.71
CA TYR A 329 -4.07 -0.85 -8.06
C TYR A 329 -4.63 -2.09 -8.78
N GLY A 330 -5.93 -2.11 -9.06
CA GLY A 330 -6.54 -2.96 -10.07
C GLY A 330 -7.11 -4.28 -9.59
N TRP A 331 -6.75 -4.80 -8.41
CA TRP A 331 -7.34 -6.05 -7.92
C TRP A 331 -8.86 -5.93 -7.70
N PRO A 332 -9.69 -6.89 -8.12
CA PRO A 332 -9.39 -8.14 -8.84
C PRO A 332 -9.58 -8.03 -10.37
N LEU A 333 -9.66 -6.82 -10.93
CA LEU A 333 -9.92 -6.59 -12.37
C LEU A 333 -8.74 -6.98 -13.25
N VAL A 334 -7.53 -6.76 -12.73
CA VAL A 334 -6.26 -7.06 -13.39
C VAL A 334 -5.25 -7.62 -12.39
N SER A 335 -4.32 -8.47 -12.87
CA SER A 335 -3.13 -8.93 -12.14
C SER A 335 -2.15 -9.61 -13.10
N TYR A 336 -0.86 -9.62 -12.79
CA TYR A 336 0.15 -10.43 -13.48
C TYR A 336 0.11 -11.93 -13.07
N ALA A 337 -1.04 -12.39 -12.61
CA ALA A 337 -1.30 -13.70 -12.06
C ALA A 337 -2.30 -14.50 -12.92
N THR A 338 -2.48 -15.77 -12.54
CA THR A 338 -3.66 -16.56 -12.90
C THR A 338 -4.46 -16.86 -11.64
N ASN A 339 -5.74 -17.17 -11.80
CA ASN A 339 -6.57 -17.69 -10.71
C ASN A 339 -6.05 -19.06 -10.23
N TYR A 340 -6.40 -19.50 -9.04
CA TYR A 340 -5.99 -20.81 -8.53
C TYR A 340 -6.48 -21.99 -9.35
N ASN A 341 -7.61 -21.85 -10.05
CA ASN A 341 -8.13 -22.84 -11.01
C ASN A 341 -7.41 -22.83 -12.37
N GLY A 342 -6.44 -21.89 -12.57
CA GLY A 342 -5.67 -21.75 -13.81
C GLY A 342 -6.27 -20.82 -14.86
N THR A 343 -7.47 -20.27 -14.64
CA THR A 343 -8.03 -19.26 -15.55
C THR A 343 -7.20 -17.96 -15.50
N PRO A 344 -6.96 -17.29 -16.64
CA PRO A 344 -6.19 -16.06 -16.67
C PRO A 344 -6.95 -14.91 -16.02
N ILE A 345 -6.21 -14.01 -15.34
CA ILE A 345 -6.67 -12.70 -14.97
C ILE A 345 -6.17 -11.71 -16.03
N PRO A 346 -6.96 -10.73 -16.47
CA PRO A 346 -6.49 -9.73 -17.43
C PRO A 346 -5.20 -9.06 -16.94
N SER A 347 -4.24 -8.84 -17.85
CA SER A 347 -2.99 -8.17 -17.51
C SER A 347 -3.23 -6.70 -17.14
N PRO A 348 -2.53 -6.13 -16.16
CA PRO A 348 -2.52 -4.69 -15.89
C PRO A 348 -2.18 -3.83 -17.13
N ASP A 349 -1.49 -4.39 -18.12
CA ASP A 349 -1.17 -3.70 -19.39
C ASP A 349 -2.41 -3.38 -20.23
N THR A 350 -3.51 -4.08 -19.99
CA THR A 350 -4.79 -3.86 -20.69
C THR A 350 -5.64 -2.75 -20.11
N ARG A 351 -5.25 -2.20 -18.94
CA ARG A 351 -6.01 -1.19 -18.19
C ARG A 351 -5.12 -0.02 -17.80
N PRO A 352 -4.83 0.92 -18.72
CA PRO A 352 -3.98 2.07 -18.47
C PRO A 352 -4.58 3.09 -17.46
N ASP A 353 -5.85 2.97 -17.15
CA ASP A 353 -6.57 3.73 -16.13
C ASP A 353 -6.26 3.25 -14.69
N LEU A 354 -5.67 2.07 -14.55
CA LEU A 354 -5.27 1.47 -13.27
C LEU A 354 -3.77 1.61 -13.04
N THR A 355 -3.38 1.70 -11.77
CA THR A 355 -1.97 1.85 -11.38
C THR A 355 -1.30 0.47 -11.40
N LYS A 356 -0.17 0.39 -12.11
CA LYS A 356 0.61 -0.85 -12.21
C LYS A 356 1.63 -0.94 -11.07
N PRO A 357 1.98 -2.17 -10.62
CA PRO A 357 3.08 -2.36 -9.69
C PRO A 357 4.42 -1.90 -10.29
N VAL A 358 5.36 -1.51 -9.44
CA VAL A 358 6.73 -1.19 -9.84
C VAL A 358 7.54 -2.46 -10.12
N ILE A 359 7.36 -3.48 -9.28
CA ILE A 359 7.91 -4.82 -9.45
C ILE A 359 6.76 -5.82 -9.27
N TYR A 360 6.78 -6.91 -10.05
CA TYR A 360 5.95 -8.05 -9.77
C TYR A 360 6.76 -9.36 -9.78
N TRP A 361 6.22 -10.39 -9.12
CA TRP A 361 6.84 -11.70 -9.04
C TRP A 361 5.90 -12.79 -9.57
N ASN A 362 6.28 -13.36 -10.72
CA ASN A 362 5.63 -14.55 -11.28
C ASN A 362 6.72 -15.54 -11.73
N PRO A 363 6.95 -16.64 -10.98
CA PRO A 363 6.21 -17.14 -9.82
C PRO A 363 6.34 -16.27 -8.56
N VAL A 364 5.46 -16.51 -7.59
CA VAL A 364 5.38 -15.80 -6.30
C VAL A 364 6.63 -15.94 -5.44
N ILE A 365 6.90 -14.93 -4.62
CA ILE A 365 7.79 -15.04 -3.45
C ILE A 365 7.00 -15.21 -2.15
N ALA A 366 5.69 -14.92 -2.16
CA ALA A 366 4.81 -14.81 -1.01
C ALA A 366 5.39 -13.86 0.06
N PRO A 367 5.38 -12.53 -0.18
CA PRO A 367 6.04 -11.56 0.70
C PRO A 367 5.40 -11.51 2.09
N GLY A 368 6.20 -11.58 3.14
CA GLY A 368 5.72 -11.57 4.53
C GLY A 368 5.67 -10.19 5.16
N SER A 369 6.60 -9.31 4.77
CA SER A 369 6.75 -7.95 5.32
C SER A 369 7.60 -7.09 4.41
N LEU A 370 7.64 -5.80 4.71
CA LEU A 370 8.49 -4.78 4.08
C LEU A 370 9.04 -3.85 5.15
N THR A 371 10.36 -3.70 5.22
CA THR A 371 11.02 -2.70 6.06
C THR A 371 12.17 -2.03 5.32
N PHE A 372 12.48 -0.77 5.66
CA PHE A 372 13.63 -0.06 5.08
C PHE A 372 14.83 -0.13 6.02
N TYR A 373 15.98 -0.45 5.45
CA TYR A 373 17.23 -0.55 6.20
C TYR A 373 17.89 0.84 6.34
N ASN A 374 18.00 1.32 7.58
CA ASN A 374 18.73 2.55 7.95
C ASN A 374 19.83 2.33 9.00
N GLY A 375 20.09 1.07 9.35
CA GLY A 375 21.08 0.70 10.35
C GLY A 375 22.53 0.95 9.90
N ALA A 376 23.47 0.82 10.85
CA ALA A 376 24.89 1.01 10.60
C ALA A 376 25.64 -0.31 10.30
N MET A 377 25.09 -1.49 10.67
CA MET A 377 25.81 -2.77 10.51
C MET A 377 26.01 -3.18 9.05
N PHE A 378 25.07 -2.82 8.15
CA PHE A 378 25.18 -3.10 6.71
C PHE A 378 25.14 -1.77 5.94
N PRO A 379 26.22 -0.96 5.98
CA PRO A 379 26.19 0.40 5.43
C PRO A 379 25.85 0.45 3.95
N GLN A 380 26.21 -0.59 3.16
CA GLN A 380 25.89 -0.74 1.75
C GLN A 380 24.41 -1.04 1.47
N TRP A 381 23.60 -1.38 2.49
CA TRP A 381 22.17 -1.63 2.36
C TRP A 381 21.31 -0.41 2.76
N LYS A 382 21.95 0.64 3.24
CA LYS A 382 21.23 1.84 3.69
C LYS A 382 20.35 2.41 2.58
N GLY A 383 19.08 2.64 2.90
CA GLY A 383 18.08 3.09 1.96
C GLY A 383 17.42 1.98 1.12
N SER A 384 17.90 0.74 1.19
CA SER A 384 17.24 -0.42 0.57
C SER A 384 16.03 -0.86 1.39
N ALA A 385 15.02 -1.44 0.73
CA ALA A 385 14.00 -2.22 1.42
C ALA A 385 14.42 -3.69 1.54
N LEU A 386 13.98 -4.32 2.62
CA LEU A 386 14.10 -5.74 2.89
C LEU A 386 12.71 -6.36 2.90
N ILE A 387 12.53 -7.42 2.11
CA ILE A 387 11.26 -8.15 1.98
C ILE A 387 11.48 -9.61 2.31
N GLY A 388 10.74 -10.12 3.29
CA GLY A 388 10.72 -11.55 3.60
C GLY A 388 9.94 -12.34 2.56
N GLY A 389 10.53 -13.38 1.97
CA GLY A 389 9.85 -14.31 1.06
C GLY A 389 9.49 -15.60 1.78
N MET A 390 8.20 -15.84 2.03
CA MET A 390 7.74 -17.09 2.63
C MET A 390 7.75 -18.24 1.62
N GLY A 391 7.31 -17.99 0.40
CA GLY A 391 7.25 -18.99 -0.66
C GLY A 391 8.63 -19.42 -1.14
N THR A 392 9.53 -18.48 -1.29
CA THR A 392 10.91 -18.71 -1.73
C THR A 392 11.90 -18.96 -0.60
N GLN A 393 11.47 -18.91 0.67
CA GLN A 393 12.31 -19.06 1.85
C GLN A 393 13.54 -18.15 1.81
N SER A 394 13.32 -16.89 1.51
CA SER A 394 14.38 -15.94 1.17
C SER A 394 14.25 -14.60 1.88
N LEU A 395 15.37 -13.90 1.96
CA LEU A 395 15.43 -12.46 2.21
C LEU A 395 15.73 -11.77 0.87
N ASN A 396 14.90 -10.78 0.50
CA ASN A 396 15.07 -10.02 -0.73
C ASN A 396 15.46 -8.57 -0.40
N ARG A 397 16.48 -8.02 -1.07
CA ARG A 397 16.85 -6.62 -0.95
C ARG A 397 16.45 -5.86 -2.22
N ILE A 398 15.76 -4.75 -2.02
CA ILE A 398 15.25 -3.89 -3.09
C ILE A 398 16.00 -2.56 -3.03
N THR A 399 16.47 -2.10 -4.16
CA THR A 399 17.05 -0.76 -4.34
C THR A 399 16.11 0.13 -5.12
N PHE A 400 16.22 1.44 -4.90
CA PHE A 400 15.34 2.46 -5.48
C PHE A 400 16.14 3.50 -6.25
N ASP A 401 15.59 4.01 -7.35
CA ASP A 401 16.21 5.01 -8.19
C ASP A 401 15.92 6.47 -7.76
N GLY A 402 15.12 6.65 -6.70
CA GLY A 402 14.66 7.95 -6.20
C GLY A 402 13.60 8.63 -7.09
N LYS A 403 13.20 8.00 -8.21
CA LYS A 403 12.21 8.54 -9.16
C LYS A 403 10.90 7.75 -9.19
N GLY A 404 10.78 6.72 -8.34
CA GLY A 404 9.63 5.83 -8.25
C GLY A 404 9.90 4.44 -8.84
N GLY A 405 11.07 4.20 -9.42
CA GLY A 405 11.52 2.88 -9.85
C GLY A 405 12.23 2.12 -8.74
N ALA A 406 12.15 0.79 -8.81
CA ALA A 406 12.79 -0.13 -7.89
C ALA A 406 13.31 -1.37 -8.61
N THR A 407 14.31 -2.03 -8.03
CA THR A 407 14.92 -3.26 -8.57
C THR A 407 15.23 -4.23 -7.45
N VAL A 408 14.96 -5.52 -7.66
CA VAL A 408 15.44 -6.58 -6.75
C VAL A 408 16.94 -6.73 -6.97
N ALA A 409 17.72 -6.21 -6.04
CA ALA A 409 19.18 -6.25 -6.11
C ALA A 409 19.70 -7.65 -5.78
N GLU A 410 19.22 -8.27 -4.70
CA GLU A 410 19.58 -9.62 -4.29
C GLU A 410 18.38 -10.37 -3.72
N ARG A 411 18.45 -11.69 -3.84
CA ARG A 411 17.59 -12.66 -3.15
C ARG A 411 18.48 -13.72 -2.52
N TRP A 412 18.52 -13.79 -1.21
CA TRP A 412 19.29 -14.80 -0.47
C TRP A 412 18.39 -15.91 0.05
N GLY A 413 18.76 -17.16 -0.25
CA GLY A 413 18.05 -18.35 0.24
C GLY A 413 18.41 -18.61 1.70
N VAL A 414 17.56 -18.22 2.63
CA VAL A 414 17.80 -18.39 4.08
C VAL A 414 17.25 -19.72 4.62
N GLY A 415 16.56 -20.51 3.79
CA GLY A 415 15.99 -21.81 4.16
C GLY A 415 14.84 -21.72 5.18
N LYS A 416 14.27 -20.55 5.36
CA LYS A 416 13.19 -20.24 6.31
C LYS A 416 12.08 -19.45 5.61
N ARG A 417 10.84 -19.79 5.91
CA ARG A 417 9.69 -18.99 5.50
C ARG A 417 9.73 -17.67 6.29
N VAL A 418 10.20 -16.60 5.66
CA VAL A 418 10.41 -15.31 6.32
C VAL A 418 9.08 -14.58 6.42
N ARG A 419 8.49 -14.53 7.63
CA ARG A 419 7.22 -13.86 7.93
C ARG A 419 7.41 -12.37 8.15
N ASP A 420 8.43 -12.01 8.92
CA ASP A 420 8.70 -10.61 9.25
C ASP A 420 10.17 -10.30 9.23
N VAL A 421 10.49 -9.08 8.86
CA VAL A 421 11.84 -8.52 8.85
C VAL A 421 11.81 -7.16 9.49
N GLU A 422 12.60 -6.96 10.56
CA GLU A 422 12.72 -5.67 11.24
C GLU A 422 14.17 -5.30 11.47
N VAL A 423 14.43 -4.01 11.65
CA VAL A 423 15.76 -3.47 11.93
C VAL A 423 15.81 -3.00 13.38
N ALA A 424 16.71 -3.59 14.16
CA ALA A 424 16.93 -3.19 15.54
C ALA A 424 17.64 -1.84 15.64
N PRO A 425 17.55 -1.15 16.79
CA PRO A 425 18.26 0.13 17.03
C PRO A 425 19.78 0.04 16.86
N ASP A 426 20.38 -1.11 17.11
CA ASP A 426 21.81 -1.38 16.90
C ASP A 426 22.20 -1.66 15.43
N GLY A 427 21.21 -1.72 14.53
CA GLY A 427 21.38 -1.97 13.11
C GLY A 427 21.38 -3.44 12.71
N ALA A 428 21.22 -4.38 13.65
CA ALA A 428 21.00 -5.79 13.31
C ALA A 428 19.63 -5.97 12.65
N ILE A 429 19.54 -6.92 11.72
CA ILE A 429 18.26 -7.30 11.12
C ILE A 429 17.69 -8.47 11.90
N TRP A 430 16.40 -8.49 12.11
CA TRP A 430 15.69 -9.55 12.79
C TRP A 430 14.63 -10.17 11.89
N ILE A 431 14.53 -11.49 11.97
CA ILE A 431 13.63 -12.29 11.13
C ILE A 431 12.76 -13.16 12.02
N ALA A 432 11.44 -13.13 11.79
CA ALA A 432 10.49 -14.09 12.31
C ALA A 432 10.17 -15.15 11.26
N GLU A 433 10.22 -16.44 11.65
CA GLU A 433 9.92 -17.57 10.78
C GLU A 433 8.45 -17.96 10.84
N ASP A 434 7.80 -18.10 9.69
CA ASP A 434 6.41 -18.59 9.55
C ASP A 434 6.37 -20.12 9.74
N ALA A 435 6.54 -20.56 10.97
CA ALA A 435 6.54 -21.98 11.37
C ALA A 435 5.99 -22.18 12.79
N ASN A 436 5.64 -23.39 13.14
CA ASN A 436 5.21 -23.75 14.49
C ASN A 436 5.96 -25.02 14.98
N PRO A 437 6.96 -24.90 15.87
CA PRO A 437 7.53 -23.66 16.38
C PRO A 437 8.30 -22.88 15.29
N GLY A 438 8.21 -21.55 15.31
CA GLY A 438 8.94 -20.64 14.43
C GLY A 438 10.08 -19.95 15.17
N GLY A 439 11.22 -19.81 14.49
CA GLY A 439 12.40 -19.16 15.05
C GLY A 439 12.32 -17.62 14.98
N LEU A 440 12.97 -16.99 15.95
CA LEU A 440 13.35 -15.59 15.90
C LEU A 440 14.86 -15.52 15.71
N TYR A 441 15.31 -14.88 14.63
CA TYR A 441 16.71 -14.87 14.23
C TYR A 441 17.26 -13.44 14.24
N ARG A 442 18.48 -13.29 14.79
CA ARG A 442 19.29 -12.08 14.66
C ARG A 442 20.28 -12.27 13.52
N VAL A 443 20.34 -11.29 12.62
CA VAL A 443 21.17 -11.28 11.41
C VAL A 443 22.20 -10.17 11.53
N THR A 444 23.48 -10.53 11.38
CA THR A 444 24.64 -9.63 11.49
C THR A 444 25.61 -9.86 10.33
N PRO A 445 26.48 -8.91 9.99
CA PRO A 445 27.58 -9.16 9.05
C PRO A 445 28.41 -10.40 9.47
N LYS A 446 28.99 -11.08 8.46
CA LYS A 446 30.02 -12.13 8.69
C LYS A 446 31.34 -11.53 9.05
#